data_f80ec0588e1ecdc816d759fca12e7005
#
_entry.id   f80ec0588e1ecdc816d759fca12e7005
#
_cell.length_a   1.000
_cell.length_b   1.000
_cell.length_c   1.000
_cell.angle_alpha   90.00
_cell.angle_beta   90.00
_cell.angle_gamma   90.00
#
_symmetry.space_group_name_H-M   'P 1'
#
loop_
_entity.id
_entity.type
_entity.pdbx_description
1 polymer ?
#
loop_
_entity_poly.entity_id
_entity_poly.type
_entity_poly.pdbx_seq_one_letter_code
_entity_poly.pdbx_strand_id
1 'polypeptide(L)'
;GYHMFNEYGNIFLENRYTDWQNYYPYWTLRNLWMLSKYVPAEKLQIEFLNKWRNTEKYGDDPFAPHRYSFEYLFATTMAGQPLAWFEASNLPEEAFGIRDLMEKYKKVQYDFHQGTILPIGEEPSGRSWTGFQSLCHSKNGYLLIYREDNAREETWVETWLPEGAEVMCTPILGNGKLMATTVGRKGTIKVSLPEKNDFMLYRYEIR
;
A
#
# COMPACT_ATOMS: atom_id res chain seq x y z
N GLY A 1 6.75 -23.96 13.51
CA GLY A 1 5.56 -23.28 13.91
C GLY A 1 5.62 -21.78 13.78
N TYR A 2 4.62 -21.09 14.27
CA TYR A 2 4.47 -19.63 14.20
C TYR A 2 5.72 -18.85 14.65
N HIS A 3 6.35 -19.28 15.72
CA HIS A 3 7.55 -18.68 16.30
C HIS A 3 8.71 -18.62 15.29
N MET A 4 8.93 -19.69 14.56
CA MET A 4 9.99 -19.77 13.57
C MET A 4 9.74 -18.84 12.37
N PHE A 5 8.51 -18.73 11.90
CA PHE A 5 8.15 -17.82 10.83
C PHE A 5 8.28 -16.35 11.23
N ASN A 6 7.95 -16.03 12.47
CA ASN A 6 8.03 -14.66 12.95
C ASN A 6 9.48 -14.17 13.11
N GLU A 7 10.41 -15.06 13.50
CA GLU A 7 11.81 -14.70 13.71
C GLU A 7 12.68 -14.85 12.46
N TYR A 8 12.49 -15.92 11.68
CA TYR A 8 13.46 -16.35 10.67
C TYR A 8 12.93 -16.38 9.25
N GLY A 9 11.66 -16.14 9.02
CA GLY A 9 11.08 -16.24 7.69
C GLY A 9 9.94 -15.28 7.41
N ASN A 10 9.55 -15.26 6.14
CA ASN A 10 8.35 -14.58 5.71
C ASN A 10 7.17 -15.55 5.73
N ILE A 11 5.98 -15.00 5.99
CA ILE A 11 4.72 -15.72 5.91
C ILE A 11 4.12 -15.43 4.54
N PHE A 12 4.02 -16.44 3.70
CA PHE A 12 3.35 -16.31 2.41
C PHE A 12 1.85 -16.14 2.67
N LEU A 13 1.36 -14.96 2.35
CA LEU A 13 0.01 -14.57 2.70
C LEU A 13 -1.02 -15.13 1.74
N GLU A 14 -0.70 -15.14 0.46
CA GLU A 14 -1.67 -15.46 -0.57
C GLU A 14 -1.02 -16.00 -1.85
N ASN A 15 -1.62 -17.06 -2.41
CA ASN A 15 -1.23 -17.65 -3.68
C ASN A 15 -2.44 -17.77 -4.63
N ARG A 16 -3.30 -16.76 -4.67
CA ARG A 16 -4.44 -16.75 -5.57
C ARG A 16 -4.03 -16.16 -6.90
N TYR A 17 -3.86 -17.03 -7.87
CA TYR A 17 -3.57 -16.62 -9.23
C TYR A 17 -4.84 -16.21 -9.96
N THR A 18 -4.74 -15.13 -10.74
CA THR A 18 -5.78 -14.75 -11.70
C THR A 18 -6.09 -15.87 -12.71
N ASP A 19 -5.23 -16.87 -12.82
CA ASP A 19 -5.43 -18.05 -13.67
C ASP A 19 -6.59 -18.94 -13.25
N TRP A 20 -6.87 -18.99 -11.94
CA TRP A 20 -7.81 -19.97 -11.40
C TRP A 20 -9.16 -19.36 -11.05
N GLN A 21 -9.16 -18.13 -10.58
CA GLN A 21 -10.36 -17.41 -10.21
C GLN A 21 -10.14 -15.91 -10.32
N ASN A 22 -11.24 -15.14 -10.32
CA ASN A 22 -11.14 -13.70 -10.23
C ASN A 22 -10.51 -13.30 -8.90
N TYR A 23 -9.59 -12.35 -8.95
CA TYR A 23 -8.93 -11.80 -7.80
C TYR A 23 -8.80 -10.29 -7.97
N TYR A 24 -9.00 -9.52 -6.89
CA TYR A 24 -9.12 -8.07 -6.96
C TYR A 24 -8.01 -7.38 -6.17
N PRO A 25 -7.47 -6.25 -6.67
CA PRO A 25 -6.42 -5.51 -5.99
C PRO A 25 -6.78 -5.11 -4.56
N TYR A 26 -8.04 -4.73 -4.31
CA TYR A 26 -8.48 -4.38 -2.96
C TYR A 26 -8.49 -5.59 -2.01
N TRP A 27 -8.59 -6.83 -2.49
CA TRP A 27 -8.43 -8.02 -1.65
C TRP A 27 -6.99 -8.16 -1.16
N THR A 28 -6.00 -7.94 -2.03
CA THR A 28 -4.59 -7.90 -1.66
C THR A 28 -4.37 -6.89 -0.53
N LEU A 29 -4.81 -5.67 -0.76
CA LEU A 29 -4.68 -4.58 0.19
C LEU A 29 -5.41 -4.86 1.52
N ARG A 30 -6.64 -5.37 1.45
CA ARG A 30 -7.46 -5.71 2.61
C ARG A 30 -6.87 -6.83 3.45
N ASN A 31 -6.37 -7.89 2.82
CA ASN A 31 -5.76 -9.01 3.52
C ASN A 31 -4.51 -8.56 4.30
N LEU A 32 -3.65 -7.77 3.66
CA LEU A 32 -2.48 -7.19 4.30
C LEU A 32 -2.87 -6.25 5.45
N TRP A 33 -3.86 -5.37 5.22
CA TRP A 33 -4.37 -4.41 6.20
C TRP A 33 -4.98 -5.11 7.43
N MET A 34 -5.76 -6.16 7.23
CA MET A 34 -6.38 -6.92 8.31
C MET A 34 -5.34 -7.71 9.12
N LEU A 35 -4.40 -8.37 8.45
CA LEU A 35 -3.40 -9.20 9.13
C LEU A 35 -2.32 -8.38 9.82
N SER A 36 -2.00 -7.19 9.35
CA SER A 36 -1.04 -6.29 9.99
C SER A 36 -1.42 -5.89 11.42
N LYS A 37 -2.68 -6.09 11.82
CA LYS A 37 -3.14 -5.92 13.21
C LYS A 37 -2.62 -7.00 14.16
N TYR A 38 -2.20 -8.14 13.63
CA TYR A 38 -1.88 -9.33 14.42
C TYR A 38 -0.49 -9.89 14.14
N VAL A 39 0.05 -9.60 12.96
CA VAL A 39 1.33 -10.11 12.48
C VAL A 39 2.12 -8.93 11.90
N PRO A 40 3.43 -8.83 12.18
CA PRO A 40 4.26 -7.78 11.58
C PRO A 40 4.14 -7.78 10.06
N ALA A 41 3.71 -6.65 9.49
CA ALA A 41 3.38 -6.56 8.07
C ALA A 41 4.58 -6.87 7.17
N GLU A 42 5.78 -6.47 7.58
CA GLU A 42 7.04 -6.73 6.87
C GLU A 42 7.40 -8.23 6.77
N LYS A 43 6.71 -9.09 7.53
CA LYS A 43 6.83 -10.56 7.42
C LYS A 43 5.84 -11.18 6.45
N LEU A 44 4.83 -10.45 6.04
CA LEU A 44 3.78 -10.91 5.13
C LEU A 44 4.26 -10.75 3.69
N GLN A 45 4.52 -11.88 3.02
CA GLN A 45 4.86 -11.88 1.61
C GLN A 45 3.58 -12.00 0.79
N ILE A 46 3.35 -11.06 -0.10
CA ILE A 46 2.12 -10.96 -0.87
C ILE A 46 2.39 -10.65 -2.35
N GLU A 47 1.64 -11.30 -3.20
CA GLU A 47 1.74 -11.16 -4.66
C GLU A 47 1.05 -9.88 -5.13
N PHE A 48 1.72 -9.10 -6.00
CA PHE A 48 1.08 -8.09 -6.80
C PHE A 48 0.68 -8.65 -8.17
N LEU A 49 -0.49 -8.28 -8.64
CA LEU A 49 -1.17 -8.97 -9.72
C LEU A 49 -0.63 -8.64 -11.11
N ASN A 50 -0.59 -9.64 -11.98
CA ASN A 50 -0.38 -9.45 -13.41
C ASN A 50 -1.70 -8.97 -14.05
N LYS A 51 -1.75 -7.68 -14.39
CA LYS A 51 -2.96 -7.03 -14.92
C LYS A 51 -3.28 -7.39 -16.38
N TRP A 52 -2.35 -7.98 -17.10
CA TRP A 52 -2.50 -8.27 -18.54
C TRP A 52 -2.99 -9.68 -18.82
N ARG A 53 -3.03 -10.54 -17.80
CA ARG A 53 -3.43 -11.94 -17.94
C ARG A 53 -4.89 -12.15 -17.63
N ASN A 54 -5.55 -12.99 -18.45
CA ASN A 54 -6.94 -13.44 -18.24
C ASN A 54 -7.95 -12.27 -18.08
N THR A 55 -7.73 -11.19 -18.79
CA THR A 55 -8.58 -10.00 -18.69
C THR A 55 -10.03 -10.28 -19.09
N GLU A 56 -10.26 -11.26 -19.97
CA GLU A 56 -11.58 -11.70 -20.42
C GLU A 56 -12.45 -12.30 -19.30
N LYS A 57 -11.82 -12.80 -18.22
CA LYS A 57 -12.56 -13.36 -17.07
C LYS A 57 -13.31 -12.31 -16.25
N TYR A 58 -12.87 -11.07 -16.35
CA TYR A 58 -13.42 -9.98 -15.53
C TYR A 58 -14.54 -9.21 -16.22
N GLY A 59 -14.67 -9.30 -17.56
CA GLY A 59 -15.65 -8.52 -18.30
C GLY A 59 -15.58 -7.02 -17.97
N ASP A 60 -16.73 -6.43 -17.65
CA ASP A 60 -16.85 -5.00 -17.32
C ASP A 60 -16.71 -4.68 -15.82
N ASP A 61 -16.17 -5.62 -15.03
CA ASP A 61 -16.01 -5.42 -13.58
C ASP A 61 -15.12 -4.20 -13.28
N PRO A 62 -15.62 -3.20 -12.51
CA PRO A 62 -14.87 -1.99 -12.22
C PRO A 62 -13.63 -2.22 -11.37
N PHE A 63 -13.54 -3.35 -10.66
CA PHE A 63 -12.41 -3.71 -9.81
C PHE A 63 -11.43 -4.69 -10.47
N ALA A 64 -11.59 -4.95 -11.76
CA ALA A 64 -10.71 -5.84 -12.49
C ALA A 64 -9.25 -5.33 -12.50
N PRO A 65 -8.24 -6.19 -12.32
CA PRO A 65 -6.83 -5.77 -12.24
C PRO A 65 -6.36 -4.94 -13.43
N HIS A 66 -6.86 -5.19 -14.63
CA HIS A 66 -6.45 -4.46 -15.84
C HIS A 66 -6.89 -2.98 -15.85
N ARG A 67 -7.80 -2.58 -14.96
CA ARG A 67 -8.26 -1.19 -14.82
C ARG A 67 -7.37 -0.33 -13.93
N TYR A 68 -6.39 -0.93 -13.27
CA TYR A 68 -5.45 -0.24 -12.39
C TYR A 68 -4.11 0.00 -13.09
N SER A 69 -3.37 1.03 -12.66
CA SER A 69 -1.98 1.17 -13.05
C SER A 69 -1.14 0.03 -12.44
N PHE A 70 -0.07 -0.36 -13.10
CA PHE A 70 0.79 -1.41 -12.58
C PHE A 70 1.55 -0.94 -11.33
N GLU A 71 1.84 0.35 -11.26
CA GLU A 71 2.40 1.01 -10.09
C GLU A 71 1.48 0.90 -8.87
N TYR A 72 0.17 1.10 -9.04
CA TYR A 72 -0.79 0.94 -7.97
C TYR A 72 -0.85 -0.52 -7.48
N LEU A 73 -0.87 -1.49 -8.40
CA LEU A 73 -0.86 -2.91 -8.04
C LEU A 73 0.37 -3.27 -7.22
N PHE A 74 1.54 -2.78 -7.61
CA PHE A 74 2.76 -2.93 -6.81
C PHE A 74 2.64 -2.23 -5.46
N ALA A 75 2.12 -1.01 -5.43
CA ALA A 75 1.99 -0.22 -4.21
C ALA A 75 1.11 -0.91 -3.16
N THR A 76 0.06 -1.66 -3.55
CA THR A 76 -0.80 -2.41 -2.62
C THR A 76 -0.04 -3.43 -1.77
N THR A 77 1.17 -3.81 -2.18
CA THR A 77 2.00 -4.80 -1.50
C THR A 77 3.16 -4.19 -0.69
N MET A 78 3.41 -2.89 -0.80
CA MET A 78 4.60 -2.24 -0.22
C MET A 78 4.69 -2.34 1.31
N ALA A 79 3.58 -2.40 2.03
CA ALA A 79 3.61 -2.55 3.49
C ALA A 79 4.06 -3.95 3.93
N GLY A 80 3.94 -4.94 3.05
CA GLY A 80 4.49 -6.29 3.19
C GLY A 80 5.74 -6.49 2.36
N GLN A 81 6.02 -7.74 2.01
CA GLN A 81 7.09 -8.12 1.09
C GLN A 81 6.50 -8.37 -0.30
N PRO A 82 6.68 -7.44 -1.26
CA PRO A 82 6.16 -7.62 -2.61
C PRO A 82 6.75 -8.86 -3.29
N LEU A 83 5.88 -9.68 -3.87
CA LEU A 83 6.25 -10.88 -4.60
C LEU A 83 5.72 -10.82 -6.04
N ALA A 84 6.61 -10.92 -7.00
CA ALA A 84 6.25 -11.10 -8.39
C ALA A 84 6.18 -12.60 -8.71
N TRP A 85 5.03 -13.21 -8.44
CA TRP A 85 4.80 -14.63 -8.71
C TRP A 85 3.91 -14.80 -9.95
N PHE A 86 4.41 -14.36 -11.08
CA PHE A 86 3.71 -14.48 -12.35
C PHE A 86 4.70 -14.73 -13.49
N GLU A 87 4.19 -15.27 -14.59
CA GLU A 87 5.00 -15.48 -15.78
C GLU A 87 5.47 -14.15 -16.35
N ALA A 88 6.78 -13.98 -16.46
CA ALA A 88 7.40 -12.74 -16.93
C ALA A 88 7.75 -12.79 -18.43
N SER A 89 7.69 -13.97 -19.08
CA SER A 89 8.13 -14.16 -20.45
C SER A 89 7.30 -13.42 -21.50
N ASN A 90 6.05 -13.11 -21.19
CA ASN A 90 5.10 -12.45 -22.10
C ASN A 90 4.59 -11.11 -21.56
N LEU A 91 5.34 -10.45 -20.68
CA LEU A 91 4.97 -9.11 -20.21
C LEU A 91 5.11 -8.09 -21.36
N PRO A 92 4.13 -7.19 -21.53
CA PRO A 92 4.26 -6.10 -22.48
C PRO A 92 5.34 -5.11 -22.06
N GLU A 93 5.83 -4.32 -23.01
CA GLU A 93 6.89 -3.33 -22.76
C GLU A 93 6.50 -2.33 -21.65
N GLU A 94 5.24 -1.95 -21.57
CA GLU A 94 4.72 -1.04 -20.53
C GLU A 94 4.94 -1.56 -19.10
N ALA A 95 5.02 -2.89 -18.91
CA ALA A 95 5.27 -3.50 -17.60
C ALA A 95 6.63 -3.10 -17.01
N PHE A 96 7.60 -2.81 -17.85
CA PHE A 96 8.94 -2.41 -17.43
C PHE A 96 9.02 -0.95 -16.99
N GLY A 97 7.99 -0.15 -17.25
CA GLY A 97 7.88 1.23 -16.76
C GLY A 97 7.88 1.35 -15.23
N ILE A 98 7.51 0.27 -14.51
CA ILE A 98 7.52 0.22 -13.05
C ILE A 98 8.95 0.25 -12.44
N ARG A 99 10.00 0.04 -13.25
CA ARG A 99 11.39 -0.06 -12.77
C ARG A 99 11.78 1.09 -11.87
N ASP A 100 11.54 2.32 -12.29
CA ASP A 100 11.92 3.53 -11.53
C ASP A 100 11.23 3.59 -10.17
N LEU A 101 9.96 3.20 -10.10
CA LEU A 101 9.22 3.10 -8.86
C LEU A 101 9.82 2.05 -7.93
N MET A 102 10.13 0.87 -8.45
CA MET A 102 10.73 -0.22 -7.67
C MET A 102 12.12 0.15 -7.15
N GLU A 103 12.95 0.81 -7.98
CA GLU A 103 14.28 1.26 -7.58
C GLU A 103 14.24 2.33 -6.48
N LYS A 104 13.29 3.27 -6.58
CA LYS A 104 13.04 4.26 -5.52
C LYS A 104 12.51 3.62 -4.24
N TYR A 105 11.57 2.68 -4.37
CA TYR A 105 11.03 1.96 -3.21
C TYR A 105 12.12 1.15 -2.49
N LYS A 106 12.99 0.44 -3.20
CA LYS A 106 14.11 -0.31 -2.61
C LYS A 106 15.03 0.54 -1.73
N LYS A 107 15.18 1.83 -2.04
CA LYS A 107 16.01 2.74 -1.25
C LYS A 107 15.42 3.06 0.12
N VAL A 108 14.10 2.99 0.27
CA VAL A 108 13.39 3.31 1.51
C VAL A 108 12.77 2.08 2.18
N GLN A 109 12.67 0.96 1.48
CA GLN A 109 12.01 -0.26 1.96
C GLN A 109 12.58 -0.72 3.30
N TYR A 110 13.89 -0.76 3.44
CA TYR A 110 14.53 -1.22 4.67
C TYR A 110 14.11 -0.35 5.85
N ASP A 111 14.21 0.96 5.72
CA ASP A 111 13.85 1.91 6.79
C ASP A 111 12.33 1.87 7.09
N PHE A 112 11.51 1.82 6.05
CA PHE A 112 10.07 1.67 6.18
C PHE A 112 9.68 0.39 6.96
N HIS A 113 10.37 -0.72 6.70
CA HIS A 113 10.10 -2.02 7.34
C HIS A 113 10.77 -2.19 8.72
N GLN A 114 11.68 -1.29 9.12
CA GLN A 114 12.22 -1.29 10.50
C GLN A 114 11.22 -0.78 11.52
N GLY A 115 10.23 -0.02 11.10
CA GLY A 115 9.16 0.48 11.97
C GLY A 115 8.09 -0.58 12.27
N THR A 116 7.29 -0.31 13.29
CA THR A 116 6.05 -1.05 13.49
C THR A 116 5.02 -0.56 12.48
N ILE A 117 4.66 -1.41 11.53
CA ILE A 117 3.70 -1.08 10.48
C ILE A 117 2.28 -1.41 10.95
N LEU A 118 1.46 -0.38 11.06
CA LEU A 118 0.07 -0.47 11.50
C LEU A 118 -0.89 0.02 10.42
N PRO A 119 -2.10 -0.54 10.33
CA PRO A 119 -3.11 -0.08 9.41
C PRO A 119 -3.66 1.29 9.84
N ILE A 120 -3.98 2.13 8.86
CA ILE A 120 -4.60 3.46 9.04
C ILE A 120 -5.79 3.65 8.11
N GLY A 121 -6.63 4.64 8.41
CA GLY A 121 -7.80 4.95 7.63
C GLY A 121 -8.89 3.87 7.73
N GLU A 122 -9.63 3.70 6.65
CA GLU A 122 -10.73 2.74 6.56
C GLU A 122 -10.24 1.36 6.09
N GLU A 123 -10.98 0.30 6.44
CA GLU A 123 -10.75 -1.03 5.86
C GLU A 123 -10.88 -0.98 4.33
N PRO A 124 -9.90 -1.52 3.57
CA PRO A 124 -9.99 -1.56 2.11
C PRO A 124 -11.24 -2.25 1.60
N SER A 125 -11.96 -1.62 0.70
CA SER A 125 -13.23 -2.09 0.13
C SER A 125 -13.31 -1.95 -1.39
N GLY A 126 -12.26 -1.44 -2.02
CA GLY A 126 -12.24 -0.96 -3.39
C GLY A 126 -12.72 0.49 -3.54
N ARG A 127 -13.21 1.12 -2.44
CA ARG A 127 -13.73 2.50 -2.44
C ARG A 127 -13.32 3.31 -1.22
N SER A 128 -12.38 2.83 -0.44
CA SER A 128 -11.94 3.44 0.81
C SER A 128 -10.80 4.43 0.61
N TRP A 129 -10.60 5.28 1.62
CA TRP A 129 -9.33 5.91 1.91
C TRP A 129 -8.65 5.11 3.02
N THR A 130 -7.54 4.50 2.70
CA THR A 130 -6.90 3.48 3.55
C THR A 130 -5.40 3.59 3.50
N GLY A 131 -4.69 2.81 4.30
CA GLY A 131 -3.24 2.82 4.24
C GLY A 131 -2.55 2.13 5.39
N PHE A 132 -1.27 2.43 5.51
CA PHE A 132 -0.39 1.93 6.56
C PHE A 132 0.49 3.05 7.09
N GLN A 133 0.78 3.00 8.37
CA GLN A 133 1.77 3.87 9.00
C GLN A 133 2.90 3.03 9.57
N SER A 134 4.14 3.35 9.23
CA SER A 134 5.33 2.80 9.87
C SER A 134 5.82 3.75 10.94
N LEU A 135 5.87 3.27 12.18
CA LEU A 135 6.39 3.96 13.34
C LEU A 135 7.87 3.59 13.52
N CYS A 136 8.78 4.30 12.84
CA CYS A 136 10.20 3.97 12.84
C CYS A 136 10.90 4.47 14.11
N HIS A 137 10.65 5.72 14.47
CA HIS A 137 11.24 6.41 15.62
C HIS A 137 10.19 7.30 16.29
N SER A 138 10.51 7.85 17.47
CA SER A 138 9.56 8.64 18.26
C SER A 138 8.97 9.86 17.51
N LYS A 139 9.70 10.41 16.56
CA LYS A 139 9.32 11.65 15.83
C LYS A 139 9.24 11.51 14.33
N ASN A 140 9.53 10.35 13.77
CA ASN A 140 9.48 10.17 12.32
C ASN A 140 9.07 8.76 11.92
N GLY A 141 8.65 8.61 10.68
CA GLY A 141 8.25 7.35 10.09
C GLY A 141 7.65 7.57 8.71
N TYR A 142 6.77 6.67 8.30
CA TYR A 142 6.20 6.70 6.97
C TYR A 142 4.68 6.60 7.02
N LEU A 143 4.02 7.22 6.02
CA LEU A 143 2.60 7.10 5.74
C LEU A 143 2.43 6.62 4.31
N LEU A 144 1.90 5.43 4.13
CA LEU A 144 1.53 4.88 2.83
C LEU A 144 0.01 4.93 2.73
N ILE A 145 -0.51 5.83 1.90
CA ILE A 145 -1.94 6.13 1.82
C ILE A 145 -2.44 5.84 0.41
N TYR A 146 -3.63 5.26 0.32
CA TYR A 146 -4.32 4.93 -0.92
C TYR A 146 -5.68 5.61 -0.97
N ARG A 147 -5.99 6.18 -2.13
CA ARG A 147 -7.35 6.48 -2.55
C ARG A 147 -7.79 5.37 -3.49
N GLU A 148 -8.68 4.51 -3.05
CA GLU A 148 -9.33 3.54 -3.92
C GLU A 148 -10.32 4.23 -4.88
N ASP A 149 -11.30 3.55 -5.49
CA ASP A 149 -12.33 4.21 -6.32
C ASP A 149 -13.28 5.06 -5.47
N ASN A 150 -12.74 5.99 -4.69
CA ASN A 150 -13.50 6.90 -3.84
C ASN A 150 -13.82 8.20 -4.59
N ALA A 151 -15.05 8.68 -4.47
CA ALA A 151 -15.51 9.90 -5.15
C ALA A 151 -14.85 11.18 -4.59
N ARG A 152 -14.39 11.17 -3.34
CA ARG A 152 -13.76 12.34 -2.69
C ARG A 152 -12.29 12.40 -3.02
N GLU A 153 -11.83 13.53 -3.58
CA GLU A 153 -10.42 13.78 -3.85
C GLU A 153 -9.60 14.08 -2.60
N GLU A 154 -10.27 14.46 -1.52
CA GLU A 154 -9.67 14.73 -0.22
C GLU A 154 -10.51 14.18 0.91
N THR A 155 -9.85 13.83 2.01
CA THR A 155 -10.50 13.33 3.22
C THR A 155 -9.62 13.53 4.45
N TRP A 156 -10.21 13.24 5.61
CA TRP A 156 -9.48 13.10 6.87
C TRP A 156 -9.18 11.62 7.12
N VAL A 157 -7.91 11.25 7.15
CA VAL A 157 -7.47 9.88 7.44
C VAL A 157 -7.06 9.78 8.90
N GLU A 158 -7.61 8.82 9.62
CA GLU A 158 -7.22 8.48 10.98
C GLU A 158 -5.87 7.76 10.96
N THR A 159 -4.92 8.22 11.76
CA THR A 159 -3.53 7.74 11.84
C THR A 159 -3.14 7.49 13.29
N TRP A 160 -1.93 7.01 13.52
CA TRP A 160 -1.33 6.85 14.85
C TRP A 160 -0.48 8.07 15.26
N LEU A 161 -0.60 9.18 14.56
CA LEU A 161 0.08 10.44 14.92
C LEU A 161 -0.56 11.05 16.18
N PRO A 162 0.24 11.66 17.07
CA PRO A 162 -0.29 12.29 18.27
C PRO A 162 -1.17 13.50 17.93
N GLU A 163 -2.34 13.59 18.55
CA GLU A 163 -3.24 14.74 18.42
C GLU A 163 -2.52 16.04 18.82
N GLY A 164 -2.71 17.10 18.03
CA GLY A 164 -2.09 18.40 18.22
C GLY A 164 -0.64 18.52 17.74
N ALA A 165 -0.02 17.41 17.30
CA ALA A 165 1.34 17.47 16.78
C ALA A 165 1.39 18.24 15.44
N GLU A 166 2.44 19.02 15.25
CA GLU A 166 2.78 19.58 13.93
C GLU A 166 3.62 18.57 13.15
N VAL A 167 3.18 18.23 11.95
CA VAL A 167 3.82 17.20 11.14
C VAL A 167 4.14 17.73 9.75
N MET A 168 5.36 17.48 9.30
CA MET A 168 5.80 17.68 7.94
C MET A 168 5.81 16.33 7.21
N CYS A 169 5.07 16.21 6.12
CA CYS A 169 5.04 15.03 5.25
C CYS A 169 5.72 15.33 3.92
N THR A 170 6.85 14.67 3.69
CA THR A 170 7.64 14.79 2.46
C THR A 170 7.33 13.62 1.53
N PRO A 171 6.86 13.85 0.29
CA PRO A 171 6.55 12.77 -0.65
C PRO A 171 7.81 12.03 -1.08
N ILE A 172 7.73 10.70 -1.09
CA ILE A 172 8.81 9.79 -1.53
C ILE A 172 8.40 9.12 -2.84
N LEU A 173 7.18 8.57 -2.91
CA LEU A 173 6.64 7.85 -4.06
C LEU A 173 5.16 8.21 -4.26
N GLY A 174 4.68 7.96 -5.48
CA GLY A 174 3.28 8.24 -5.83
C GLY A 174 3.02 9.73 -6.04
N ASN A 175 1.74 10.11 -6.00
CA ASN A 175 1.29 11.44 -6.43
C ASN A 175 0.99 12.42 -5.28
N GLY A 176 1.54 12.14 -4.10
CA GLY A 176 1.45 13.04 -2.93
C GLY A 176 2.23 14.34 -3.13
N LYS A 177 1.75 15.41 -2.47
CA LYS A 177 2.42 16.72 -2.44
C LYS A 177 3.01 16.97 -1.05
N LEU A 178 4.08 17.79 -0.99
CA LEU A 178 4.63 18.26 0.28
C LEU A 178 3.51 18.87 1.15
N MET A 179 3.41 18.42 2.38
CA MET A 179 2.33 18.81 3.26
C MET A 179 2.86 19.12 4.67
N ALA A 180 2.48 20.28 5.22
CA ALA A 180 2.61 20.58 6.63
C ALA A 180 1.20 20.65 7.25
N THR A 181 0.97 19.95 8.35
CA THR A 181 -0.35 19.86 8.96
C THR A 181 -0.26 19.74 10.47
N THR A 182 -1.28 20.21 11.17
CA THR A 182 -1.51 19.90 12.57
C THR A 182 -2.43 18.69 12.65
N VAL A 183 -2.03 17.68 13.41
CA VAL A 183 -2.80 16.45 13.63
C VAL A 183 -4.07 16.79 14.41
N GLY A 184 -5.20 16.45 13.81
CA GLY A 184 -6.50 16.67 14.40
C GLY A 184 -6.87 15.63 15.47
N ARG A 185 -8.10 15.74 15.96
CA ARG A 185 -8.65 14.81 16.93
C ARG A 185 -8.56 13.37 16.43
N LYS A 186 -8.23 12.43 17.33
CA LYS A 186 -8.01 11.00 17.03
C LYS A 186 -6.89 10.74 16.02
N GLY A 187 -5.90 11.61 15.95
CA GLY A 187 -4.77 11.40 15.04
C GLY A 187 -5.09 11.65 13.56
N THR A 188 -6.16 12.40 13.24
CA THR A 188 -6.55 12.63 11.85
C THR A 188 -5.67 13.65 11.15
N ILE A 189 -5.36 13.39 9.88
CA ILE A 189 -4.72 14.35 8.98
C ILE A 189 -5.54 14.50 7.69
N LYS A 190 -5.58 15.72 7.15
CA LYS A 190 -6.22 15.96 5.86
C LYS A 190 -5.26 15.58 4.74
N VAL A 191 -5.72 14.74 3.82
CA VAL A 191 -4.94 14.24 2.68
C VAL A 191 -5.71 14.44 1.38
N SER A 192 -4.99 14.55 0.27
CA SER A 192 -5.58 14.72 -1.07
C SER A 192 -4.81 13.91 -2.10
N LEU A 193 -5.54 13.19 -2.94
CA LEU A 193 -5.06 12.55 -4.18
C LEU A 193 -6.09 12.84 -5.27
N PRO A 194 -5.73 13.53 -6.36
CA PRO A 194 -6.67 13.91 -7.40
C PRO A 194 -7.27 12.70 -8.13
N GLU A 195 -6.45 11.69 -8.37
CA GLU A 195 -6.86 10.53 -9.14
C GLU A 195 -7.36 9.40 -8.23
N LYS A 196 -8.33 8.62 -8.72
CA LYS A 196 -8.80 7.39 -8.12
C LYS A 196 -7.79 6.25 -8.36
N ASN A 197 -7.83 5.25 -7.51
CA ASN A 197 -6.91 4.11 -7.57
C ASN A 197 -5.45 4.56 -7.64
N ASP A 198 -5.11 5.49 -6.75
CA ASP A 198 -3.81 6.11 -6.64
C ASP A 198 -3.27 6.02 -5.22
N PHE A 199 -1.98 6.29 -5.05
CA PHE A 199 -1.29 6.19 -3.77
C PHE A 199 -0.26 7.28 -3.57
N MET A 200 0.17 7.42 -2.31
CA MET A 200 1.27 8.26 -1.90
C MET A 200 2.01 7.62 -0.74
N LEU A 201 3.33 7.62 -0.81
CA LEU A 201 4.23 7.27 0.29
C LEU A 201 4.93 8.53 0.77
N TYR A 202 4.71 8.88 2.02
CA TYR A 202 5.37 9.99 2.69
C TYR A 202 6.38 9.51 3.71
N ARG A 203 7.48 10.25 3.87
CA ARG A 203 8.21 10.33 5.12
C ARG A 203 7.62 11.46 5.94
N TYR A 204 7.23 11.19 7.19
CA TYR A 204 6.76 12.23 8.10
C TYR A 204 7.79 12.53 9.20
N GLU A 205 7.76 13.77 9.68
CA GLU A 205 8.55 14.25 10.81
C GLU A 205 7.65 15.08 11.72
N ILE A 206 7.63 14.74 13.03
CA ILE A 206 6.92 15.48 14.08
C ILE A 206 7.88 16.57 14.60
N ARG A 207 7.42 17.81 14.59
CA ARG A 207 8.16 18.99 15.04
C ARG A 207 8.04 19.25 16.53
#